data_e6cb2ca61965bb40df6ffbf8a4c50bc6
#
_entry.id   e6cb2ca61965bb40df6ffbf8a4c50bc6
#
_cell.length_a   1.000
_cell.length_b   1.000
_cell.length_c   1.000
_cell.angle_alpha   90.00
_cell.angle_beta   90.00
_cell.angle_gamma   90.00
#
_symmetry.space_group_name_H-M   'P 1'
#
loop_
_entity.id
_entity.type
_entity.pdbx_description
1 polymer ?
#
loop_
_entity_poly.entity_id
_entity_poly.type
_entity_poly.pdbx_seq_one_letter_code
_entity_poly.pdbx_strand_id
1 'polypeptide(L)'
;GEEPLKILGLIAWQFRTLWEVKCYEARKLGPKKIAELMGAKPFMVEKALQYTKNFSQETLKNGLKNLFEADLELKTSGKDPQGVLESLLLKLCLG
;
A
#
# COMPACT_ATOMS: atom_id res chain seq x y z
N GLY A 1 16.72 -12.47 -7.33
CA GLY A 1 16.15 -12.06 -8.43
C GLY A 1 15.21 -10.88 -8.45
N GLU A 2 14.55 -10.74 -9.57
CA GLU A 2 13.64 -9.65 -9.81
C GLU A 2 12.27 -9.84 -9.18
N GLU A 3 11.85 -11.09 -8.95
CA GLU A 3 10.53 -11.37 -8.42
C GLU A 3 10.23 -10.70 -7.08
N PRO A 4 11.12 -10.72 -6.08
CA PRO A 4 10.84 -10.03 -4.82
C PRO A 4 10.61 -8.54 -4.99
N LEU A 5 11.36 -7.89 -5.89
CA LEU A 5 11.18 -6.47 -6.18
C LEU A 5 9.85 -6.18 -6.87
N LYS A 6 9.43 -7.06 -7.78
CA LYS A 6 8.14 -6.93 -8.46
C LYS A 6 6.99 -7.09 -7.49
N ILE A 7 7.06 -8.09 -6.63
CA ILE A 7 6.04 -8.33 -5.60
C ILE A 7 5.95 -7.13 -4.68
N LEU A 8 7.09 -6.64 -4.21
CA LEU A 8 7.15 -5.48 -3.34
C LEU A 8 6.53 -4.25 -3.99
N GLY A 9 6.84 -4.02 -5.28
CA GLY A 9 6.27 -2.91 -6.04
C GLY A 9 4.76 -2.99 -6.15
N LEU A 10 4.21 -4.18 -6.37
CA LEU A 10 2.76 -4.38 -6.46
C LEU A 10 2.08 -4.12 -5.11
N ILE A 11 2.67 -4.63 -4.03
CA ILE A 11 2.13 -4.42 -2.70
C ILE A 11 2.17 -2.94 -2.34
N ALA A 12 3.28 -2.26 -2.62
CA ALA A 12 3.44 -0.85 -2.34
C ALA A 12 2.41 -0.01 -3.12
N TRP A 13 2.19 -0.35 -4.39
CA TRP A 13 1.19 0.33 -5.21
C TRP A 13 -0.21 0.17 -4.62
N GLN A 14 -0.56 -1.04 -4.18
CA GLN A 14 -1.86 -1.28 -3.58
C GLN A 14 -2.04 -0.52 -2.27
N PHE A 15 -1.04 -0.57 -1.39
CA PHE A 15 -1.10 0.16 -0.12
C PHE A 15 -1.23 1.67 -0.34
N ARG A 16 -0.47 2.20 -1.29
CA ARG A 16 -0.55 3.63 -1.61
C ARG A 16 -1.93 4.01 -2.12
N THR A 17 -2.49 3.19 -3.00
CA THR A 17 -3.83 3.43 -3.54
C THR A 17 -4.88 3.41 -2.42
N LEU A 18 -4.83 2.42 -1.54
CA LEU A 18 -5.74 2.32 -0.41
C LEU A 18 -5.60 3.51 0.53
N TRP A 19 -4.37 3.93 0.80
CA TRP A 19 -4.11 5.08 1.66
C TRP A 19 -4.64 6.37 1.05
N GLU A 20 -4.41 6.59 -0.24
CA GLU A 20 -4.94 7.77 -0.93
C GLU A 20 -6.47 7.81 -0.87
N VAL A 21 -7.11 6.69 -1.17
CA VAL A 21 -8.57 6.58 -1.11
C VAL A 21 -9.07 6.91 0.30
N LYS A 22 -8.40 6.35 1.31
CA LYS A 22 -8.77 6.58 2.71
C LYS A 22 -8.62 8.06 3.09
N CYS A 23 -7.57 8.72 2.63
CA CYS A 23 -7.35 10.13 2.89
C CYS A 23 -8.44 11.00 2.24
N TYR A 24 -8.82 10.70 1.01
CA TYR A 24 -9.90 11.42 0.35
C TYR A 24 -11.26 11.18 1.02
N GLU A 25 -11.49 9.94 1.46
CA GLU A 25 -12.71 9.61 2.19
C GLU A 25 -12.80 10.43 3.48
N ALA A 26 -11.69 10.58 4.18
CA ALA A 26 -11.64 11.39 5.41
C ALA A 26 -11.99 12.86 5.14
N ARG A 27 -11.79 13.32 3.90
CA ARG A 27 -12.17 14.66 3.47
C ARG A 27 -13.62 14.71 2.98
N LYS A 28 -14.35 13.62 3.14
CA LYS A 28 -15.77 13.49 2.79
C LYS A 28 -16.05 13.60 1.29
N LEU A 29 -15.08 13.17 0.47
CA LEU A 29 -15.26 13.12 -0.97
C LEU A 29 -15.92 11.79 -1.36
N GLY A 30 -16.82 11.84 -2.34
CA GLY A 30 -17.49 10.64 -2.85
C GLY A 30 -16.62 9.87 -3.84
N PRO A 31 -17.04 8.62 -4.17
CA PRO A 31 -16.24 7.77 -5.07
C PRO A 31 -15.95 8.39 -6.44
N LYS A 32 -16.91 9.08 -7.02
CA LYS A 32 -16.72 9.72 -8.32
C LYS A 32 -15.65 10.79 -8.27
N LYS A 33 -15.67 11.62 -7.23
CA LYS A 33 -14.70 12.71 -7.07
C LYS A 33 -13.31 12.15 -6.80
N ILE A 34 -13.24 11.13 -5.97
CA ILE A 34 -11.97 10.45 -5.68
C ILE A 34 -11.39 9.87 -6.97
N ALA A 35 -12.22 9.16 -7.75
CA ALA A 35 -11.81 8.58 -9.00
C ALA A 35 -11.25 9.63 -9.96
N GLU A 36 -11.93 10.76 -10.06
CA GLU A 36 -11.50 11.88 -10.90
C GLU A 36 -10.12 12.40 -10.47
N LEU A 37 -9.95 12.61 -9.17
CA LEU A 37 -8.67 13.12 -8.64
C LEU A 37 -7.53 12.14 -8.80
N MET A 38 -7.81 10.84 -8.72
CA MET A 38 -6.79 9.79 -8.83
C MET A 38 -6.57 9.33 -10.27
N GLY A 39 -7.40 9.76 -11.20
CA GLY A 39 -7.34 9.25 -12.56
C GLY A 39 -7.72 7.79 -12.64
N ALA A 40 -8.61 7.33 -11.77
CA ALA A 40 -9.05 5.95 -11.69
C ALA A 40 -10.51 5.80 -12.06
N LYS A 41 -10.96 4.56 -12.23
CA LYS A 41 -12.37 4.29 -12.50
C LYS A 41 -13.16 4.25 -11.20
N PRO A 42 -14.40 4.79 -11.20
CA PRO A 42 -15.21 4.84 -9.96
C PRO A 42 -15.42 3.49 -9.29
N PHE A 43 -15.62 2.42 -10.05
CA PHE A 43 -15.84 1.10 -9.45
C PHE A 43 -14.60 0.59 -8.70
N MET A 44 -13.41 0.97 -9.18
CA MET A 44 -12.16 0.61 -8.49
C MET A 44 -12.04 1.34 -7.16
N VAL A 45 -12.47 2.61 -7.14
CA VAL A 45 -12.49 3.41 -5.90
C VAL A 45 -13.49 2.83 -4.92
N GLU A 46 -14.68 2.46 -5.39
CA GLU A 46 -15.70 1.84 -4.53
C GLU A 46 -15.18 0.55 -3.90
N LYS A 47 -14.50 -0.27 -4.70
CA LYS A 47 -13.89 -1.51 -4.21
C LYS A 47 -12.81 -1.24 -3.18
N ALA A 48 -11.96 -0.25 -3.46
CA ALA A 48 -10.91 0.16 -2.52
C ALA A 48 -11.51 0.67 -1.21
N LEU A 49 -12.58 1.43 -1.27
CA LEU A 49 -13.28 1.91 -0.07
C LEU A 49 -13.80 0.76 0.79
N GLN A 50 -14.29 -0.31 0.16
CA GLN A 50 -14.72 -1.49 0.90
C GLN A 50 -13.55 -2.14 1.63
N TYR A 51 -12.40 -2.25 0.98
CA TYR A 51 -11.22 -2.83 1.61
C TYR A 51 -10.68 -1.96 2.74
N THR A 52 -10.76 -0.63 2.62
CA THR A 52 -10.21 0.28 3.62
C THR A 52 -11.07 0.39 4.88
N LYS A 53 -12.28 -0.13 4.89
CA LYS A 53 -13.17 -0.05 6.05
C LYS A 53 -12.53 -0.63 7.33
N ASN A 54 -11.73 -1.67 7.17
CA ASN A 54 -11.11 -2.37 8.29
C ASN A 54 -9.73 -1.83 8.67
N PHE A 55 -9.26 -0.78 7.99
CA PHE A 55 -7.95 -0.21 8.20
C PHE A 55 -8.06 1.28 8.49
N SER A 56 -7.30 1.76 9.48
CA SER A 56 -7.19 3.18 9.74
C SER A 56 -6.17 3.80 8.77
N GLN A 57 -6.21 5.11 8.61
CA GLN A 57 -5.20 5.84 7.86
C GLN A 57 -3.80 5.54 8.40
N GLU A 58 -3.67 5.48 9.73
CA GLU A 58 -2.40 5.24 10.38
C GLU A 58 -1.86 3.85 10.06
N THR A 59 -2.73 2.83 10.08
CA THR A 59 -2.33 1.46 9.73
C THR A 59 -1.79 1.41 8.30
N LEU A 60 -2.47 2.05 7.36
CA LEU A 60 -2.04 2.08 5.97
C LEU A 60 -0.75 2.87 5.80
N LYS A 61 -0.60 3.96 6.51
CA LYS A 61 0.62 4.77 6.50
C LYS A 61 1.81 3.99 7.02
N ASN A 62 1.61 3.26 8.12
CA ASN A 62 2.67 2.44 8.70
C ASN A 62 3.05 1.30 7.76
N GLY A 63 2.07 0.71 7.07
CA GLY A 63 2.33 -0.30 6.05
C GLY A 63 3.21 0.23 4.94
N LEU A 64 2.91 1.44 4.45
CA LEU A 64 3.72 2.10 3.43
C LEU A 64 5.13 2.36 3.91
N LYS A 65 5.28 2.82 5.15
CA LYS A 65 6.60 3.06 5.74
C LYS A 65 7.42 1.78 5.75
N ASN A 66 6.82 0.67 6.19
CA ASN A 66 7.49 -0.63 6.20
C ASN A 66 7.88 -1.08 4.80
N LEU A 67 7.03 -0.80 3.81
CA LEU A 67 7.32 -1.14 2.42
C LEU A 67 8.50 -0.35 1.87
N PHE A 68 8.57 0.95 2.16
CA PHE A 68 9.70 1.78 1.75
C PHE A 68 10.99 1.34 2.41
N GLU A 69 10.95 0.98 3.69
CA GLU A 69 12.13 0.49 4.40
C GLU A 69 12.64 -0.82 3.79
N ALA A 70 11.73 -1.74 3.45
CA ALA A 70 12.09 -2.99 2.81
C ALA A 70 12.69 -2.76 1.43
N ASP A 71 12.11 -1.85 0.65
CA ASP A 71 12.64 -1.49 -0.67
C ASP A 71 14.08 -0.97 -0.56
N LEU A 72 14.31 -0.11 0.41
CA LEU A 72 15.65 0.43 0.65
C LEU A 72 16.65 -0.66 1.04
N GLU A 73 16.24 -1.58 1.93
CA GLU A 73 17.10 -2.71 2.31
C GLU A 73 17.46 -3.58 1.12
N LEU A 74 16.50 -3.86 0.25
CA LEU A 74 16.75 -4.67 -0.95
C LEU A 74 17.75 -4.01 -1.88
N LYS A 75 17.74 -2.68 -1.94
CA LYS A 75 18.60 -1.94 -2.87
C LYS A 75 19.99 -1.63 -2.32
N THR A 76 20.13 -1.52 -0.99
CA THR A 76 21.35 -0.96 -0.41
C THR A 76 22.12 -1.90 0.49
N SER A 77 21.49 -2.84 1.18
CA SER A 77 22.15 -3.61 2.24
C SER A 77 22.75 -4.93 1.80
N GLY A 78 22.45 -5.40 0.60
CA GLY A 78 22.89 -6.69 0.13
C GLY A 78 22.28 -7.88 0.86
N LYS A 79 21.27 -7.66 1.66
CA LYS A 79 20.57 -8.73 2.37
C LYS A 79 19.80 -9.61 1.39
N ASP A 80 19.52 -10.84 1.82
CA ASP A 80 18.75 -11.79 1.03
C ASP A 80 17.37 -11.23 0.73
N PRO A 81 16.99 -11.04 -0.56
CA PRO A 81 15.68 -10.48 -0.92
C PRO A 81 14.50 -11.27 -0.36
N GLN A 82 14.62 -12.61 -0.33
CA GLN A 82 13.56 -13.46 0.18
C GLN A 82 13.35 -13.22 1.69
N GLY A 83 14.45 -13.11 2.45
CA GLY A 83 14.38 -12.85 3.88
C GLY A 83 13.77 -11.47 4.18
N VAL A 84 14.15 -10.47 3.41
CA VAL A 84 13.58 -9.11 3.56
C VAL A 84 12.08 -9.13 3.31
N LEU A 85 11.64 -9.80 2.24
CA LEU A 85 10.23 -9.88 1.90
C LEU A 85 9.44 -10.63 2.98
N GLU A 86 9.97 -11.75 3.47
CA GLU A 86 9.32 -12.51 4.55
C GLU A 86 9.17 -11.67 5.82
N SER A 87 10.22 -10.95 6.20
CA SER A 87 10.18 -10.06 7.36
C SER A 87 9.13 -8.97 7.18
N LEU A 88 9.05 -8.40 5.99
CA LEU A 88 8.05 -7.38 5.68
C LEU A 88 6.63 -7.92 5.82
N LEU A 89 6.38 -9.10 5.26
CA LEU A 89 5.05 -9.71 5.33
C LEU A 89 4.63 -9.95 6.77
N LEU A 90 5.55 -10.38 7.62
CA LEU A 90 5.27 -10.55 9.05
C LEU A 90 4.89 -9.21 9.69
N LYS A 91 5.63 -8.15 9.40
CA LYS A 91 5.33 -6.82 9.93
C LYS A 91 3.95 -6.33 9.50
N LEU A 92 3.59 -6.55 8.23
CA LEU A 92 2.30 -6.14 7.71
C LEU A 92 1.16 -6.93 8.34
N CYS A 93 1.37 -8.22 8.59
CA CYS A 93 0.35 -9.07 9.20
C CYS A 93 0.15 -8.77 10.69
N LEU A 94 1.22 -8.41 11.39
CA LEU A 94 1.17 -8.16 12.83
C LEU A 94 0.82 -6.71 13.16
N GLY A 95 1.05 -5.84 12.23
CA GLY A 95 0.94 -4.44 12.46
C GLY A 95 -0.27 -3.76 12.06
#